data_7a0920e32e8381c8810bb4daa881a668
#
_entry.id   7a0920e32e8381c8810bb4daa881a668
#
_cell.length_a   1.000
_cell.length_b   1.000
_cell.length_c   1.000
_cell.angle_alpha   90.00
_cell.angle_beta   90.00
_cell.angle_gamma   90.00
#
_symmetry.space_group_name_H-M   'P 1'
#
loop_
_entity.id
_entity.type
_entity.pdbx_description
1 polymer ?
#
loop_
_entity_poly.entity_id
_entity_poly.type
_entity_poly.pdbx_seq_one_letter_code
_entity_poly.pdbx_strand_id
1 'polypeptide(L)'
;MTMSRNPKTVLITGASSGIGEATALRLADDGHRLFLGARRTKRLQALVERIGAVGGTASFRRLDVTDAEDVRRFVADATDTYGRADVMINNAGVMPLSALAENKVDEWDRMIDVNIRGVLHGISAALPVMRAQGSGHIVNVASIGAHEVEPTAAVYCATKFAVWAISQGLRKEQSGDIRVSVISPGVTESELAESISDEHARDAMREYRALAIPASAIADAIAFAIGQPPEVDVNEIIVRPAASTH
;
A
#
# COMPACT_ATOMS: atom_id res chain seq x y z
N MET A 1 -0.73 15.81 20.88
CA MET A 1 0.06 14.96 19.97
C MET A 1 1.03 14.13 20.80
N THR A 2 0.81 12.85 20.91
CA THR A 2 1.77 11.92 21.54
C THR A 2 2.72 11.44 20.44
N MET A 3 3.87 12.10 20.29
CA MET A 3 4.93 11.60 19.41
C MET A 3 5.26 10.14 19.77
N SER A 4 5.39 9.29 18.78
CA SER A 4 5.84 7.91 18.98
C SER A 4 7.14 7.91 19.80
N ARG A 5 7.19 7.12 20.86
CA ARG A 5 8.40 6.98 21.69
C ARG A 5 9.59 6.38 20.91
N ASN A 6 9.36 5.87 19.72
CA ASN A 6 10.40 5.30 18.84
C ASN A 6 10.04 5.55 17.37
N PRO A 7 10.49 6.68 16.75
CA PRO A 7 10.18 7.00 15.36
C PRO A 7 10.78 5.97 14.41
N LYS A 8 9.92 5.37 13.58
CA LYS A 8 10.30 4.38 12.56
C LYS A 8 10.59 5.08 11.23
N THR A 9 11.42 4.47 10.41
CA THR A 9 11.59 4.82 8.99
C THR A 9 10.59 4.00 8.16
N VAL A 10 9.63 4.66 7.54
CA VAL A 10 8.52 4.03 6.82
C VAL A 10 8.60 4.38 5.34
N LEU A 11 8.70 3.36 4.50
CA LEU A 11 8.72 3.46 3.05
C LEU A 11 7.30 3.20 2.52
N ILE A 12 6.79 4.08 1.65
CA ILE A 12 5.42 3.97 1.12
C ILE A 12 5.44 4.04 -0.39
N THR A 13 5.00 2.97 -1.07
CA THR A 13 4.79 2.99 -2.51
C THR A 13 3.39 3.52 -2.86
N GLY A 14 3.25 4.20 -4.01
CA GLY A 14 1.97 4.77 -4.41
C GLY A 14 1.50 5.94 -3.52
N ALA A 15 2.43 6.68 -2.91
CA ALA A 15 2.14 7.73 -1.91
C ALA A 15 1.56 9.03 -2.49
N SER A 16 1.35 9.14 -3.80
CA SER A 16 0.95 10.40 -4.46
C SER A 16 -0.56 10.70 -4.42
N SER A 17 -1.39 9.83 -3.84
CA SER A 17 -2.84 10.01 -3.69
C SER A 17 -3.48 8.93 -2.81
N GLY A 18 -4.75 9.13 -2.47
CA GLY A 18 -5.61 8.14 -1.82
C GLY A 18 -5.03 7.59 -0.52
N ILE A 19 -5.08 6.26 -0.35
CA ILE A 19 -4.61 5.57 0.86
C ILE A 19 -3.13 5.88 1.16
N GLY A 20 -2.27 5.89 0.13
CA GLY A 20 -0.84 6.16 0.32
C GLY A 20 -0.54 7.56 0.84
N GLU A 21 -1.22 8.59 0.32
CA GLU A 21 -1.12 9.98 0.79
C GLU A 21 -1.67 10.12 2.21
N ALA A 22 -2.86 9.57 2.47
CA ALA A 22 -3.48 9.60 3.80
C ALA A 22 -2.60 8.89 4.85
N THR A 23 -2.01 7.75 4.49
CA THR A 23 -1.07 7.02 5.35
C THR A 23 0.19 7.83 5.64
N ALA A 24 0.75 8.51 4.62
CA ALA A 24 1.90 9.37 4.83
C ALA A 24 1.61 10.49 5.82
N LEU A 25 0.47 11.19 5.68
CA LEU A 25 0.06 12.24 6.60
C LEU A 25 -0.14 11.72 8.02
N ARG A 26 -0.86 10.60 8.15
CA ARG A 26 -1.15 9.97 9.45
C ARG A 26 0.12 9.54 10.19
N LEU A 27 1.06 8.89 9.49
CA LEU A 27 2.31 8.42 10.09
C LEU A 27 3.30 9.56 10.37
N ALA A 28 3.25 10.65 9.59
CA ALA A 28 4.01 11.87 9.90
C ALA A 28 3.53 12.51 11.20
N ASP A 29 2.22 12.53 11.45
CA ASP A 29 1.60 13.04 12.68
C ASP A 29 1.98 12.20 13.91
N ASP A 30 2.22 10.90 13.74
CA ASP A 30 2.78 10.01 14.76
C ASP A 30 4.30 10.21 14.98
N GLY A 31 4.96 11.06 14.19
CA GLY A 31 6.38 11.37 14.30
C GLY A 31 7.32 10.38 13.60
N HIS A 32 6.83 9.59 12.67
CA HIS A 32 7.65 8.70 11.86
C HIS A 32 8.41 9.45 10.76
N ARG A 33 9.55 8.92 10.31
CA ARG A 33 10.32 9.41 9.15
C ARG A 33 9.85 8.68 7.91
N LEU A 34 9.48 9.42 6.87
CA LEU A 34 8.83 8.86 5.70
C LEU A 34 9.70 8.94 4.46
N PHE A 35 9.75 7.84 3.69
CA PHE A 35 10.34 7.83 2.37
C PHE A 35 9.27 7.44 1.34
N LEU A 36 8.88 8.39 0.48
CA LEU A 36 7.70 8.30 -0.35
C LEU A 36 8.05 8.00 -1.81
N GLY A 37 7.40 7.00 -2.40
CA GLY A 37 7.62 6.61 -3.78
C GLY A 37 6.34 6.63 -4.62
N ALA A 38 6.39 7.28 -5.79
CA ALA A 38 5.36 7.21 -6.81
C ALA A 38 5.87 7.79 -8.15
N ARG A 39 5.13 7.59 -9.24
CA ARG A 39 5.46 8.17 -10.55
C ARG A 39 5.23 9.68 -10.64
N ARG A 40 4.26 10.21 -9.89
CA ARG A 40 3.82 11.61 -9.93
C ARG A 40 4.62 12.47 -8.93
N THR A 41 5.84 12.85 -9.31
CA THR A 41 6.81 13.55 -8.44
C THR A 41 6.32 14.91 -7.94
N LYS A 42 5.58 15.68 -8.74
CA LYS A 42 5.00 16.97 -8.30
C LYS A 42 4.06 16.81 -7.11
N ARG A 43 3.25 15.74 -7.09
CA ARG A 43 2.36 15.43 -5.96
C ARG A 43 3.15 14.99 -4.73
N LEU A 44 4.22 14.20 -4.91
CA LEU A 44 5.10 13.80 -3.82
C LEU A 44 5.78 15.02 -3.19
N GLN A 45 6.27 15.94 -4.02
CA GLN A 45 6.88 17.17 -3.54
C GLN A 45 5.91 17.98 -2.68
N ALA A 46 4.69 18.24 -3.18
CA ALA A 46 3.67 18.96 -2.43
C ALA A 46 3.29 18.24 -1.10
N LEU A 47 3.27 16.90 -1.10
CA LEU A 47 3.01 16.12 0.11
C LEU A 47 4.15 16.27 1.13
N VAL A 48 5.40 16.20 0.69
CA VAL A 48 6.58 16.41 1.57
C VAL A 48 6.60 17.82 2.15
N GLU A 49 6.27 18.84 1.34
CA GLU A 49 6.16 20.23 1.80
C GLU A 49 5.05 20.38 2.87
N ARG A 50 3.89 19.75 2.67
CA ARG A 50 2.78 19.73 3.65
C ARG A 50 3.21 19.07 4.96
N ILE A 51 3.90 17.92 4.89
CA ILE A 51 4.42 17.21 6.06
C ILE A 51 5.45 18.08 6.79
N GLY A 52 6.38 18.71 6.06
CA GLY A 52 7.40 19.60 6.64
C GLY A 52 6.80 20.84 7.31
N ALA A 53 5.74 21.42 6.75
CA ALA A 53 5.06 22.58 7.31
C ALA A 53 4.47 22.36 8.71
N VAL A 54 4.18 21.11 9.08
CA VAL A 54 3.69 20.72 10.41
C VAL A 54 4.78 20.07 11.29
N GLY A 55 6.06 20.15 10.87
CA GLY A 55 7.20 19.64 11.62
C GLY A 55 7.47 18.15 11.43
N GLY A 56 6.82 17.49 10.49
CA GLY A 56 7.08 16.09 10.13
C GLY A 56 8.35 15.94 9.27
N THR A 57 8.83 14.72 9.13
CA THR A 57 10.03 14.39 8.35
C THR A 57 9.66 13.46 7.20
N ALA A 58 9.83 13.91 5.98
CA ALA A 58 9.60 13.12 4.78
C ALA A 58 10.57 13.46 3.66
N SER A 59 10.95 12.45 2.88
CA SER A 59 11.69 12.57 1.62
C SER A 59 10.97 11.75 0.55
N PHE A 60 11.30 11.96 -0.72
CA PHE A 60 10.68 11.21 -1.81
C PHE A 60 11.65 10.97 -2.96
N ARG A 61 11.29 9.99 -3.79
CA ARG A 61 11.85 9.85 -5.15
C ARG A 61 10.78 9.40 -6.13
N ARG A 62 11.03 9.59 -7.43
CA ARG A 62 10.24 8.93 -8.45
C ARG A 62 10.42 7.42 -8.31
N LEU A 63 9.30 6.68 -8.37
CA LEU A 63 9.29 5.22 -8.26
C LEU A 63 8.28 4.62 -9.24
N ASP A 64 8.75 3.65 -10.03
CA ASP A 64 7.90 2.73 -10.77
C ASP A 64 8.04 1.32 -10.17
N VAL A 65 7.00 0.82 -9.52
CA VAL A 65 7.04 -0.48 -8.83
C VAL A 65 7.13 -1.68 -9.79
N THR A 66 6.89 -1.48 -11.09
CA THR A 66 7.06 -2.52 -12.10
C THR A 66 8.52 -2.78 -12.46
N ASP A 67 9.43 -1.87 -12.11
CA ASP A 67 10.89 -2.00 -12.28
C ASP A 67 11.53 -2.42 -10.94
N ALA A 68 12.01 -3.67 -10.89
CA ALA A 68 12.64 -4.23 -9.69
C ALA A 68 13.89 -3.46 -9.26
N GLU A 69 14.68 -2.93 -10.22
CA GLU A 69 15.87 -2.14 -9.94
C GLU A 69 15.49 -0.78 -9.34
N ASP A 70 14.42 -0.16 -9.83
CA ASP A 70 13.93 1.11 -9.30
C ASP A 70 13.44 0.95 -7.86
N VAL A 71 12.77 -0.18 -7.54
CA VAL A 71 12.35 -0.48 -6.16
C VAL A 71 13.55 -0.76 -5.25
N ARG A 72 14.58 -1.45 -5.75
CA ARG A 72 15.81 -1.69 -4.98
C ARG A 72 16.51 -0.37 -4.64
N ARG A 73 16.64 0.54 -5.62
CA ARG A 73 17.18 1.90 -5.40
C ARG A 73 16.32 2.71 -4.43
N PHE A 74 14.99 2.55 -4.46
CA PHE A 74 14.09 3.23 -3.53
C PHE A 74 14.38 2.84 -2.07
N VAL A 75 14.58 1.55 -1.81
CA VAL A 75 14.92 1.07 -0.46
C VAL A 75 16.33 1.50 -0.05
N ALA A 76 17.31 1.45 -0.97
CA ALA A 76 18.67 1.89 -0.72
C ALA A 76 18.73 3.38 -0.36
N ASP A 77 18.09 4.25 -1.16
CA ASP A 77 18.04 5.70 -0.90
C ASP A 77 17.37 6.03 0.45
N ALA A 78 16.33 5.27 0.84
CA ALA A 78 15.70 5.42 2.15
C ALA A 78 16.67 5.05 3.28
N THR A 79 17.44 3.98 3.10
CA THR A 79 18.43 3.51 4.07
C THR A 79 19.60 4.48 4.17
N ASP A 80 20.07 5.03 3.04
CA ASP A 80 21.13 6.05 3.01
C ASP A 80 20.68 7.36 3.67
N THR A 81 19.39 7.73 3.49
CA THR A 81 18.82 8.96 4.06
C THR A 81 18.60 8.87 5.57
N TYR A 82 18.09 7.73 6.06
CA TYR A 82 17.60 7.59 7.43
C TYR A 82 18.31 6.52 8.27
N GLY A 83 19.29 5.80 7.68
CA GLY A 83 20.09 4.77 8.34
C GLY A 83 19.40 3.41 8.48
N ARG A 84 18.11 3.29 8.13
CA ARG A 84 17.33 2.06 8.30
C ARG A 84 16.04 2.06 7.47
N ALA A 85 15.45 0.87 7.30
CA ALA A 85 14.12 0.67 6.73
C ALA A 85 13.30 -0.21 7.69
N ASP A 86 12.44 0.41 8.50
CA ASP A 86 11.67 -0.31 9.54
C ASP A 86 10.36 -0.89 9.01
N VAL A 87 9.70 -0.17 8.11
CA VAL A 87 8.41 -0.56 7.54
C VAL A 87 8.42 -0.34 6.04
N MET A 88 7.99 -1.36 5.28
CA MET A 88 7.73 -1.25 3.86
C MET A 88 6.23 -1.42 3.60
N ILE A 89 5.58 -0.35 3.12
CA ILE A 89 4.16 -0.36 2.77
C ILE A 89 4.02 -0.50 1.25
N ASN A 90 3.65 -1.69 0.79
CA ASN A 90 3.32 -1.99 -0.59
C ASN A 90 1.86 -1.58 -0.86
N ASN A 91 1.67 -0.29 -1.18
CA ASN A 91 0.34 0.29 -1.42
C ASN A 91 0.08 0.61 -2.89
N ALA A 92 1.10 0.76 -3.72
CA ALA A 92 0.88 1.02 -5.15
C ALA A 92 -0.02 -0.03 -5.80
N GLY A 93 -1.04 0.41 -6.54
CA GLY A 93 -1.99 -0.47 -7.19
C GLY A 93 -2.74 0.22 -8.33
N VAL A 94 -3.35 -0.59 -9.20
CA VAL A 94 -4.22 -0.17 -10.31
C VAL A 94 -5.43 -1.09 -10.38
N MET A 95 -6.56 -0.58 -10.92
CA MET A 95 -7.83 -1.32 -10.96
C MET A 95 -8.63 -0.99 -12.24
N PRO A 96 -8.10 -1.24 -13.44
CA PRO A 96 -8.90 -1.16 -14.65
C PRO A 96 -9.86 -2.37 -14.71
N LEU A 97 -11.12 -2.15 -14.36
CA LEU A 97 -12.15 -3.19 -14.34
C LEU A 97 -12.81 -3.34 -15.70
N SER A 98 -13.06 -4.59 -16.11
CA SER A 98 -13.87 -4.94 -17.28
C SER A 98 -14.32 -6.40 -17.22
N ALA A 99 -15.39 -6.76 -17.91
CA ALA A 99 -15.75 -8.16 -18.09
C ALA A 99 -14.61 -8.91 -18.82
N LEU A 100 -14.37 -10.18 -18.49
CA LEU A 100 -13.34 -10.98 -19.17
C LEU A 100 -13.57 -11.10 -20.68
N ALA A 101 -14.84 -11.08 -21.11
CA ALA A 101 -15.21 -11.13 -22.53
C ALA A 101 -14.70 -9.93 -23.34
N GLU A 102 -14.40 -8.78 -22.69
CA GLU A 102 -13.81 -7.60 -23.33
C GLU A 102 -12.35 -7.80 -23.77
N ASN A 103 -11.71 -8.86 -23.28
CA ASN A 103 -10.36 -9.29 -23.68
C ASN A 103 -9.29 -8.18 -23.59
N LYS A 104 -9.33 -7.36 -22.53
CA LYS A 104 -8.40 -6.24 -22.31
C LYS A 104 -7.07 -6.73 -21.71
N VAL A 105 -6.31 -7.51 -22.48
CA VAL A 105 -5.09 -8.20 -22.04
C VAL A 105 -4.06 -7.23 -21.48
N ASP A 106 -3.84 -6.07 -22.12
CA ASP A 106 -2.87 -5.07 -21.64
C ASP A 106 -3.23 -4.52 -20.26
N GLU A 107 -4.53 -4.42 -19.93
CA GLU A 107 -4.98 -4.00 -18.61
C GLU A 107 -4.77 -5.11 -17.57
N TRP A 108 -4.95 -6.37 -17.96
CA TRP A 108 -4.66 -7.51 -17.10
C TRP A 108 -3.17 -7.61 -16.77
N ASP A 109 -2.30 -7.50 -17.77
CA ASP A 109 -0.85 -7.50 -17.61
C ASP A 109 -0.42 -6.36 -16.71
N ARG A 110 -0.96 -5.15 -16.92
CA ARG A 110 -0.70 -4.00 -16.05
C ARG A 110 -1.12 -4.25 -14.60
N MET A 111 -2.26 -4.90 -14.34
CA MET A 111 -2.69 -5.26 -12.99
C MET A 111 -1.72 -6.27 -12.36
N ILE A 112 -1.28 -7.28 -13.10
CA ILE A 112 -0.31 -8.27 -12.63
C ILE A 112 1.03 -7.59 -12.32
N ASP A 113 1.53 -6.74 -13.21
CA ASP A 113 2.81 -6.07 -13.05
C ASP A 113 2.83 -5.13 -11.85
N VAL A 114 1.78 -4.32 -11.67
CA VAL A 114 1.74 -3.36 -10.56
C VAL A 114 1.35 -4.03 -9.25
N ASN A 115 0.24 -4.80 -9.24
CA ASN A 115 -0.35 -5.28 -7.99
C ASN A 115 0.34 -6.53 -7.43
N ILE A 116 0.94 -7.38 -8.30
CA ILE A 116 1.64 -8.60 -7.86
C ILE A 116 3.16 -8.40 -7.89
N ARG A 117 3.73 -8.14 -9.09
CA ARG A 117 5.18 -7.98 -9.21
C ARG A 117 5.69 -6.80 -8.40
N GLY A 118 4.95 -5.67 -8.37
CA GLY A 118 5.29 -4.52 -7.55
C GLY A 118 5.40 -4.85 -6.06
N VAL A 119 4.49 -5.68 -5.52
CA VAL A 119 4.56 -6.17 -4.13
C VAL A 119 5.77 -7.08 -3.93
N LEU A 120 6.02 -8.02 -4.86
CA LEU A 120 7.18 -8.91 -4.81
C LEU A 120 8.51 -8.12 -4.87
N HIS A 121 8.60 -7.08 -5.70
CA HIS A 121 9.77 -6.20 -5.77
C HIS A 121 9.99 -5.46 -4.44
N GLY A 122 8.91 -4.96 -3.81
CA GLY A 122 8.97 -4.33 -2.50
C GLY A 122 9.49 -5.28 -1.41
N ILE A 123 8.97 -6.51 -1.39
CA ILE A 123 9.43 -7.56 -0.47
C ILE A 123 10.91 -7.89 -0.75
N SER A 124 11.26 -8.15 -2.01
CA SER A 124 12.62 -8.51 -2.43
C SER A 124 13.65 -7.44 -2.06
N ALA A 125 13.29 -6.16 -2.14
CA ALA A 125 14.20 -5.06 -1.83
C ALA A 125 14.31 -4.81 -0.32
N ALA A 126 13.20 -4.86 0.44
CA ALA A 126 13.19 -4.51 1.85
C ALA A 126 13.63 -5.66 2.77
N LEU A 127 13.26 -6.90 2.44
CA LEU A 127 13.49 -8.06 3.30
C LEU A 127 14.97 -8.31 3.65
N PRO A 128 15.95 -8.22 2.73
CA PRO A 128 17.37 -8.36 3.08
C PRO A 128 17.86 -7.31 4.07
N VAL A 129 17.41 -6.06 3.91
CA VAL A 129 17.76 -4.95 4.82
C VAL A 129 17.17 -5.20 6.21
N MET A 130 15.89 -5.58 6.29
CA MET A 130 15.20 -5.87 7.54
C MET A 130 15.82 -7.09 8.27
N ARG A 131 16.22 -8.14 7.52
CA ARG A 131 16.91 -9.29 8.10
C ARG A 131 18.29 -8.91 8.68
N ALA A 132 19.04 -8.07 7.97
CA ALA A 132 20.32 -7.57 8.48
C ALA A 132 20.15 -6.68 9.72
N GLN A 133 19.02 -5.99 9.85
CA GLN A 133 18.65 -5.18 11.04
C GLN A 133 18.15 -6.03 12.22
N GLY A 134 17.76 -7.30 11.99
CA GLY A 134 17.09 -8.16 12.97
C GLY A 134 15.68 -7.67 13.32
N SER A 135 15.07 -6.81 12.49
CA SER A 135 13.71 -6.30 12.72
C SER A 135 13.13 -5.68 11.45
N GLY A 136 11.83 -5.82 11.25
CA GLY A 136 11.15 -5.21 10.12
C GLY A 136 9.63 -5.42 10.15
N HIS A 137 8.92 -4.72 9.26
CA HIS A 137 7.50 -4.90 9.08
C HIS A 137 7.11 -4.69 7.59
N ILE A 138 6.61 -5.72 6.95
CA ILE A 138 6.03 -5.61 5.60
C ILE A 138 4.51 -5.44 5.75
N VAL A 139 3.99 -4.35 5.20
CA VAL A 139 2.55 -4.07 5.16
C VAL A 139 2.10 -4.09 3.69
N ASN A 140 1.25 -5.03 3.33
CA ASN A 140 0.71 -5.17 1.98
C ASN A 140 -0.74 -4.70 1.92
N VAL A 141 -1.04 -3.73 1.06
CA VAL A 141 -2.41 -3.27 0.83
C VAL A 141 -3.09 -4.18 -0.20
N ALA A 142 -3.94 -5.07 0.30
CA ALA A 142 -4.78 -5.93 -0.51
C ALA A 142 -6.10 -5.22 -0.88
N SER A 143 -7.23 -5.85 -0.64
CA SER A 143 -8.59 -5.36 -0.86
C SER A 143 -9.57 -6.36 -0.27
N ILE A 144 -10.83 -5.97 -0.07
CA ILE A 144 -11.94 -6.91 0.07
C ILE A 144 -11.99 -7.89 -1.12
N GLY A 145 -11.56 -7.45 -2.31
CA GLY A 145 -11.37 -8.30 -3.48
C GLY A 145 -10.31 -9.41 -3.33
N ALA A 146 -9.66 -9.55 -2.17
CA ALA A 146 -8.85 -10.71 -1.80
C ALA A 146 -9.66 -11.81 -1.09
N HIS A 147 -10.95 -11.60 -0.85
CA HIS A 147 -11.84 -12.50 -0.11
C HIS A 147 -13.11 -12.87 -0.90
N GLU A 148 -13.49 -12.03 -1.84
CA GLU A 148 -14.64 -12.23 -2.70
C GLU A 148 -14.38 -11.69 -4.11
N VAL A 149 -15.13 -12.22 -5.10
CA VAL A 149 -14.93 -11.85 -6.51
C VAL A 149 -16.22 -11.29 -7.05
N GLU A 150 -16.15 -10.07 -7.57
CA GLU A 150 -17.27 -9.38 -8.17
C GLU A 150 -17.23 -9.44 -9.71
N PRO A 151 -18.38 -9.39 -10.39
CA PRO A 151 -18.43 -9.21 -11.84
C PRO A 151 -17.53 -8.05 -12.29
N THR A 152 -16.91 -8.17 -13.46
CA THR A 152 -15.92 -7.22 -14.04
C THR A 152 -14.60 -7.10 -13.29
N ALA A 153 -14.48 -7.60 -12.06
CA ALA A 153 -13.32 -7.46 -11.20
C ALA A 153 -12.43 -8.72 -11.13
N ALA A 154 -12.67 -9.75 -11.93
CA ALA A 154 -12.02 -11.06 -11.80
C ALA A 154 -10.48 -10.97 -11.74
N VAL A 155 -9.84 -10.26 -12.69
CA VAL A 155 -8.37 -10.14 -12.72
C VAL A 155 -7.86 -9.28 -11.56
N TYR A 156 -8.54 -8.17 -11.24
CA TYR A 156 -8.20 -7.36 -10.08
C TYR A 156 -8.26 -8.19 -8.79
N CYS A 157 -9.36 -8.88 -8.55
CA CYS A 157 -9.53 -9.76 -7.39
C CYS A 157 -8.43 -10.83 -7.36
N ALA A 158 -8.14 -11.49 -8.48
CA ALA A 158 -7.06 -12.47 -8.56
C ALA A 158 -5.71 -11.88 -8.11
N THR A 159 -5.39 -10.62 -8.50
CA THR A 159 -4.17 -9.96 -8.01
C THR A 159 -4.21 -9.72 -6.51
N LYS A 160 -5.37 -9.41 -5.92
CA LYS A 160 -5.51 -9.17 -4.49
C LYS A 160 -5.50 -10.46 -3.66
N PHE A 161 -6.08 -11.55 -4.18
CA PHE A 161 -5.88 -12.90 -3.63
C PHE A 161 -4.41 -13.31 -3.66
N ALA A 162 -3.69 -13.01 -4.74
CA ALA A 162 -2.25 -13.28 -4.83
C ALA A 162 -1.46 -12.50 -3.76
N VAL A 163 -1.75 -11.22 -3.54
CA VAL A 163 -1.11 -10.41 -2.47
C VAL A 163 -1.38 -11.02 -1.09
N TRP A 164 -2.61 -11.45 -0.84
CA TRP A 164 -2.96 -12.13 0.41
C TRP A 164 -2.15 -13.43 0.58
N ALA A 165 -2.12 -14.28 -0.44
CA ALA A 165 -1.39 -15.56 -0.41
C ALA A 165 0.11 -15.37 -0.23
N ILE A 166 0.73 -14.40 -0.95
CA ILE A 166 2.14 -14.02 -0.82
C ILE A 166 2.44 -13.59 0.63
N SER A 167 1.56 -12.79 1.23
CA SER A 167 1.72 -12.33 2.61
C SER A 167 1.66 -13.47 3.62
N GLN A 168 0.73 -14.44 3.43
CA GLN A 168 0.64 -15.64 4.27
C GLN A 168 1.90 -16.51 4.16
N GLY A 169 2.42 -16.70 2.94
CA GLY A 169 3.66 -17.43 2.70
C GLY A 169 4.85 -16.75 3.37
N LEU A 170 5.02 -15.46 3.11
CA LEU A 170 6.11 -14.66 3.70
C LEU A 170 6.12 -14.73 5.23
N ARG A 171 4.96 -14.60 5.89
CA ARG A 171 4.85 -14.67 7.35
C ARG A 171 5.34 -16.01 7.89
N LYS A 172 4.98 -17.12 7.24
CA LYS A 172 5.39 -18.47 7.65
C LYS A 172 6.88 -18.74 7.48
N GLU A 173 7.54 -18.00 6.60
CA GLU A 173 8.98 -18.10 6.32
C GLU A 173 9.83 -17.22 7.25
N GLN A 174 9.22 -16.34 8.05
CA GLN A 174 9.96 -15.49 8.99
C GLN A 174 10.03 -16.11 10.39
N SER A 175 11.12 -15.84 11.10
CA SER A 175 11.40 -16.35 12.46
C SER A 175 10.89 -15.46 13.58
N GLY A 176 9.96 -14.55 13.30
CA GLY A 176 9.38 -13.63 14.30
C GLY A 176 10.02 -12.23 14.36
N ASP A 177 11.20 -12.03 13.77
CA ASP A 177 11.87 -10.73 13.73
C ASP A 177 11.24 -9.76 12.72
N ILE A 178 10.51 -10.31 11.74
CA ILE A 178 9.85 -9.54 10.67
C ILE A 178 8.37 -9.85 10.68
N ARG A 179 7.57 -8.82 10.92
CA ARG A 179 6.10 -8.89 10.91
C ARG A 179 5.56 -8.72 9.49
N VAL A 180 4.40 -9.29 9.23
CA VAL A 180 3.72 -9.19 7.93
C VAL A 180 2.24 -8.93 8.13
N SER A 181 1.77 -7.74 7.78
CA SER A 181 0.36 -7.37 7.85
C SER A 181 -0.25 -7.23 6.46
N VAL A 182 -1.48 -7.67 6.32
CA VAL A 182 -2.36 -7.41 5.18
C VAL A 182 -3.41 -6.41 5.60
N ILE A 183 -3.59 -5.35 4.82
CA ILE A 183 -4.71 -4.42 4.99
C ILE A 183 -5.63 -4.61 3.80
N SER A 184 -6.88 -4.97 4.07
CA SER A 184 -7.90 -5.30 3.07
C SER A 184 -9.04 -4.26 3.08
N PRO A 185 -8.87 -3.11 2.35
CA PRO A 185 -9.91 -2.09 2.27
C PRO A 185 -11.12 -2.57 1.47
N GLY A 186 -12.32 -2.19 1.92
CA GLY A 186 -13.51 -2.08 1.08
C GLY A 186 -13.47 -0.82 0.23
N VAL A 187 -14.65 -0.36 -0.24
CA VAL A 187 -14.71 0.83 -1.06
C VAL A 187 -14.25 2.06 -0.29
N THR A 188 -13.23 2.72 -0.83
CA THR A 188 -12.50 3.82 -0.19
C THR A 188 -12.35 4.97 -1.17
N GLU A 189 -12.42 6.20 -0.69
CA GLU A 189 -12.13 7.39 -1.50
C GLU A 189 -10.72 7.34 -2.06
N SER A 190 -10.61 7.26 -3.40
CA SER A 190 -9.34 7.20 -4.11
C SER A 190 -9.51 7.51 -5.59
N GLU A 191 -8.42 7.79 -6.28
CA GLU A 191 -8.39 7.94 -7.75
C GLU A 191 -8.34 6.57 -8.47
N LEU A 192 -8.34 5.47 -7.74
CA LEU A 192 -8.14 4.13 -8.30
C LEU A 192 -9.18 3.78 -9.38
N ALA A 193 -10.43 4.18 -9.15
CA ALA A 193 -11.52 3.96 -10.08
C ALA A 193 -11.44 4.81 -11.38
N GLU A 194 -10.61 5.85 -11.42
CA GLU A 194 -10.39 6.67 -12.62
C GLU A 194 -9.69 5.88 -13.73
N SER A 195 -9.05 4.76 -13.39
CA SER A 195 -8.39 3.87 -14.34
C SER A 195 -9.36 2.91 -15.07
N ILE A 196 -10.65 2.89 -14.71
CA ILE A 196 -11.64 1.99 -15.31
C ILE A 196 -12.01 2.51 -16.72
N SER A 197 -11.67 1.73 -17.73
CA SER A 197 -11.90 2.06 -19.14
C SER A 197 -13.26 1.57 -19.65
N ASP A 198 -13.86 0.56 -19.02
CA ASP A 198 -15.17 0.01 -19.36
C ASP A 198 -16.29 0.87 -18.77
N GLU A 199 -17.28 1.26 -19.60
CA GLU A 199 -18.34 2.16 -19.19
C GLU A 199 -19.28 1.52 -18.16
N HIS A 200 -19.67 0.25 -18.35
CA HIS A 200 -20.56 -0.43 -17.41
C HIS A 200 -19.89 -0.66 -16.06
N ALA A 201 -18.62 -1.08 -16.06
CA ALA A 201 -17.85 -1.22 -14.82
C ALA A 201 -17.65 0.13 -14.11
N ARG A 202 -17.49 1.21 -14.87
CA ARG A 202 -17.35 2.58 -14.33
C ARG A 202 -18.63 3.06 -13.67
N ASP A 203 -19.79 2.83 -14.29
CA ASP A 203 -21.07 3.23 -13.75
C ASP A 203 -21.44 2.45 -12.49
N ALA A 204 -21.26 1.11 -12.51
CA ALA A 204 -21.42 0.28 -11.31
C ALA A 204 -20.50 0.73 -10.18
N MET A 205 -19.23 1.04 -10.49
CA MET A 205 -18.28 1.55 -9.51
C MET A 205 -18.67 2.93 -8.96
N ARG A 206 -19.30 3.79 -9.76
CA ARG A 206 -19.80 5.09 -9.30
C ARG A 206 -20.88 4.93 -8.23
N GLU A 207 -21.82 4.02 -8.43
CA GLU A 207 -22.86 3.70 -7.44
C GLU A 207 -22.24 3.11 -6.16
N TYR A 208 -21.33 2.14 -6.32
CA TYR A 208 -20.65 1.53 -5.18
C TYR A 208 -19.84 2.54 -4.36
N ARG A 209 -19.22 3.52 -5.02
CA ARG A 209 -18.45 4.59 -4.35
C ARG A 209 -19.29 5.58 -3.56
N ALA A 210 -20.61 5.59 -3.71
CA ALA A 210 -21.48 6.40 -2.84
C ALA A 210 -21.39 5.98 -1.36
N LEU A 211 -20.93 4.77 -1.09
CA LEU A 211 -20.71 4.23 0.25
C LEU A 211 -19.24 4.36 0.71
N ALA A 212 -18.35 5.00 -0.09
CA ALA A 212 -16.93 5.02 0.19
C ALA A 212 -16.60 5.67 1.55
N ILE A 213 -15.72 5.02 2.30
CA ILE A 213 -15.12 5.59 3.50
C ILE A 213 -13.90 6.44 3.13
N PRO A 214 -13.53 7.44 3.96
CA PRO A 214 -12.35 8.24 3.71
C PRO A 214 -11.06 7.40 3.77
N ALA A 215 -10.07 7.76 2.97
CA ALA A 215 -8.77 7.08 2.94
C ALA A 215 -8.05 7.12 4.31
N SER A 216 -8.37 8.10 5.16
CA SER A 216 -7.86 8.20 6.54
C SER A 216 -8.26 7.00 7.40
N ALA A 217 -9.44 6.40 7.21
CA ALA A 217 -9.86 5.21 7.95
C ALA A 217 -8.91 4.01 7.69
N ILE A 218 -8.41 3.90 6.46
CA ILE A 218 -7.42 2.86 6.10
C ILE A 218 -6.04 3.23 6.65
N ALA A 219 -5.68 4.52 6.62
CA ALA A 219 -4.43 5.01 7.20
C ALA A 219 -4.37 4.74 8.72
N ASP A 220 -5.47 4.89 9.44
CA ASP A 220 -5.57 4.57 10.87
C ASP A 220 -5.39 3.07 11.14
N ALA A 221 -5.95 2.20 10.29
CA ALA A 221 -5.73 0.75 10.39
C ALA A 221 -4.27 0.36 10.15
N ILE A 222 -3.61 0.99 9.17
CA ILE A 222 -2.17 0.82 8.91
C ILE A 222 -1.36 1.31 10.12
N ALA A 223 -1.66 2.51 10.64
CA ALA A 223 -0.98 3.06 11.83
C ALA A 223 -1.16 2.17 13.06
N PHE A 224 -2.36 1.60 13.27
CA PHE A 224 -2.62 0.62 14.33
C PHE A 224 -1.71 -0.60 14.21
N ALA A 225 -1.60 -1.22 13.03
CA ALA A 225 -0.75 -2.39 12.82
C ALA A 225 0.74 -2.08 13.05
N ILE A 226 1.21 -0.91 12.58
CA ILE A 226 2.59 -0.46 12.75
C ILE A 226 2.90 -0.13 14.20
N GLY A 227 1.93 0.43 14.94
CA GLY A 227 2.07 0.88 16.32
C GLY A 227 2.15 -0.25 17.34
N GLN A 228 1.84 -1.50 16.98
CA GLN A 228 1.90 -2.63 17.90
C GLN A 228 3.33 -2.91 18.37
N PRO A 229 3.51 -3.45 19.59
CA PRO A 229 4.80 -3.86 20.09
C PRO A 229 5.42 -4.98 19.23
N PRO A 230 6.75 -5.15 19.24
CA PRO A 230 7.44 -6.06 18.32
C PRO A 230 6.94 -7.52 18.35
N GLU A 231 6.51 -7.98 19.52
CA GLU A 231 6.01 -9.34 19.75
C GLU A 231 4.57 -9.56 19.26
N VAL A 232 3.88 -8.49 18.81
CA VAL A 232 2.50 -8.57 18.29
C VAL A 232 2.50 -8.39 16.78
N ASP A 233 2.14 -9.44 16.05
CA ASP A 233 1.95 -9.41 14.61
C ASP A 233 0.45 -9.38 14.26
N VAL A 234 -0.03 -8.21 13.83
CA VAL A 234 -1.41 -8.04 13.32
C VAL A 234 -1.45 -8.59 11.90
N ASN A 235 -1.95 -9.79 11.73
CA ASN A 235 -1.85 -10.53 10.46
C ASN A 235 -2.71 -9.95 9.36
N GLU A 236 -3.93 -9.49 9.69
CA GLU A 236 -4.85 -8.89 8.72
C GLU A 236 -5.83 -7.95 9.40
N ILE A 237 -6.16 -6.86 8.69
CA ILE A 237 -7.26 -5.95 9.06
C ILE A 237 -8.12 -5.73 7.83
N ILE A 238 -9.40 -6.08 7.94
CA ILE A 238 -10.43 -5.79 6.93
C ILE A 238 -11.20 -4.56 7.39
N VAL A 239 -11.26 -3.52 6.56
CA VAL A 239 -11.97 -2.26 6.87
C VAL A 239 -12.98 -1.99 5.76
N ARG A 240 -14.26 -2.00 6.11
CA ARG A 240 -15.37 -1.78 5.17
C ARG A 240 -16.25 -0.60 5.61
N PRO A 241 -16.97 0.05 4.69
CA PRO A 241 -18.10 0.89 5.09
C PRO A 241 -19.12 0.09 5.92
N ALA A 242 -19.61 0.66 7.00
CA ALA A 242 -20.63 0.02 7.83
C ALA A 242 -21.95 -0.26 7.05
N ALA A 243 -22.20 0.52 6.00
CA ALA A 243 -23.35 0.35 5.12
C ALA A 243 -23.13 -0.67 3.99
N SER A 244 -21.92 -1.26 3.87
CA SER A 244 -21.66 -2.32 2.88
C SER A 244 -22.31 -3.62 3.33
N THR A 245 -23.06 -4.25 2.43
CA THR A 245 -23.73 -5.55 2.66
C THR A 245 -22.89 -6.74 2.18
N HIS A 246 -21.73 -6.50 1.61
CA HIS A 246 -20.80 -7.48 1.05
C HIS A 246 -19.43 -7.42 1.72
#